data_2d34f4e0010cbb91275a233c8117ec75
#
_entry.id   2d34f4e0010cbb91275a233c8117ec75
#
_cell.length_a   1.000
_cell.length_b   1.000
_cell.length_c   1.000
_cell.angle_alpha   90.00
_cell.angle_beta   90.00
_cell.angle_gamma   90.00
#
_symmetry.space_group_name_H-M   'P 1'
#
loop_
_entity.id
_entity.type
_entity.pdbx_description
1 polymer ?
#
loop_
_entity_poly.entity_id
_entity_poly.type
_entity_poly.pdbx_seq_one_letter_code
_entity_poly.pdbx_strand_id
1 'polypeptide(L)'
;MDARGFWVVVPFLDEEKLLGGALDALARQTDPDFTLLLVDNGSTDGSRAVIEEFRRRCPERQVAVIDEAQKGTGAASDTGFRRAIAEGATAVARTDADCLPSADWVARLKADLRGGARFVGGRLSPRRDEAVYRWYDGVLGTALIRLMEHAPGVFYRRPGQRYRMFMAAGCNLAIDAALYLQVDGFPRSSIDDTDEDLELHLKVCQVIGRSEALLDKDAVVLMSIRKGKALGYLGILLWYWGRKRGLEVVDVR
;
A
#
# COMPACT_ATOMS: atom_id res chain seq x y z
N MET A 1 -5.62 13.86 15.96
CA MET A 1 -4.56 14.16 15.00
C MET A 1 -4.95 15.43 14.29
N ASP A 2 -4.08 16.41 14.29
CA ASP A 2 -4.24 17.64 13.52
C ASP A 2 -4.16 17.29 12.02
N ALA A 3 -4.84 18.07 11.16
CA ALA A 3 -4.89 17.88 9.70
C ALA A 3 -3.49 17.73 9.05
N ARG A 4 -2.49 18.36 9.64
CA ARG A 4 -1.10 18.33 9.18
C ARG A 4 -0.33 17.05 9.52
N GLY A 5 -0.92 16.16 10.35
CA GLY A 5 -0.22 14.98 10.87
C GLY A 5 -0.44 13.69 10.10
N PHE A 6 -1.40 13.61 9.15
CA PHE A 6 -1.66 12.40 8.38
C PHE A 6 -1.25 12.56 6.92
N TRP A 7 -0.37 11.68 6.46
CA TRP A 7 0.13 11.69 5.09
C TRP A 7 -0.23 10.41 4.35
N VAL A 8 -0.51 10.54 3.07
CA VAL A 8 -0.70 9.41 2.15
C VAL A 8 0.44 9.43 1.15
N VAL A 9 1.21 8.36 1.12
CA VAL A 9 2.32 8.14 0.19
C VAL A 9 1.88 7.19 -0.91
N VAL A 10 2.14 7.57 -2.16
CA VAL A 10 1.85 6.77 -3.34
C VAL A 10 3.14 6.62 -4.15
N PRO A 11 3.84 5.49 -4.07
CA PRO A 11 4.93 5.18 -4.97
C PRO A 11 4.37 4.87 -6.36
N PHE A 12 5.08 5.32 -7.41
CA PHE A 12 4.69 5.01 -8.78
C PHE A 12 5.90 4.82 -9.70
N LEU A 13 5.72 4.01 -10.74
CA LEU A 13 6.69 3.77 -11.80
C LEU A 13 5.94 3.32 -13.05
N ASP A 14 5.94 4.16 -14.10
CA ASP A 14 5.29 3.89 -15.39
C ASP A 14 3.80 3.49 -15.26
N GLU A 15 3.01 4.35 -14.57
CA GLU A 15 1.58 4.11 -14.27
C GLU A 15 0.63 5.13 -14.96
N GLU A 16 1.00 5.65 -16.13
CA GLU A 16 0.19 6.65 -16.86
C GLU A 16 -1.27 6.26 -17.04
N LYS A 17 -1.57 4.95 -17.17
CA LYS A 17 -2.91 4.41 -17.45
C LYS A 17 -3.81 4.36 -16.21
N LEU A 18 -3.26 4.14 -15.02
CA LEU A 18 -4.05 3.86 -13.82
C LEU A 18 -3.91 4.91 -12.72
N LEU A 19 -2.82 5.68 -12.71
CA LEU A 19 -2.53 6.71 -11.72
C LEU A 19 -3.65 7.75 -11.60
N GLY A 20 -4.25 8.18 -12.72
CA GLY A 20 -5.35 9.14 -12.71
C GLY A 20 -6.55 8.67 -11.88
N GLY A 21 -6.90 7.38 -11.97
CA GLY A 21 -7.96 6.79 -11.17
C GLY A 21 -7.64 6.77 -9.67
N ALA A 22 -6.40 6.46 -9.31
CA ALA A 22 -5.94 6.50 -7.92
C ALA A 22 -6.00 7.92 -7.33
N LEU A 23 -5.53 8.92 -8.07
CA LEU A 23 -5.60 10.33 -7.68
C LEU A 23 -7.05 10.80 -7.51
N ASP A 24 -7.93 10.42 -8.43
CA ASP A 24 -9.37 10.74 -8.35
C ASP A 24 -10.04 10.07 -7.13
N ALA A 25 -9.66 8.84 -6.79
CA ALA A 25 -10.16 8.16 -5.58
C ALA A 25 -9.69 8.86 -4.30
N LEU A 26 -8.44 9.34 -4.28
CA LEU A 26 -7.90 10.12 -3.16
C LEU A 26 -8.53 11.52 -3.07
N ALA A 27 -8.84 12.15 -4.20
CA ALA A 27 -9.55 13.45 -4.19
C ALA A 27 -10.97 13.35 -3.62
N ARG A 28 -11.62 12.20 -3.80
CA ARG A 28 -12.99 11.93 -3.31
C ARG A 28 -13.07 11.40 -1.88
N GLN A 29 -11.97 11.40 -1.11
CA GLN A 29 -12.01 10.98 0.28
C GLN A 29 -12.94 11.84 1.12
N THR A 30 -13.75 11.22 1.98
CA THR A 30 -14.70 11.90 2.87
C THR A 30 -14.02 12.71 3.98
N ASP A 31 -12.81 12.29 4.37
CA ASP A 31 -11.89 13.08 5.20
C ASP A 31 -10.80 13.67 4.30
N PRO A 32 -10.87 14.97 3.95
CA PRO A 32 -9.91 15.61 3.06
C PRO A 32 -8.61 16.01 3.76
N ASP A 33 -8.54 15.91 5.07
CA ASP A 33 -7.44 16.40 5.88
C ASP A 33 -6.23 15.45 5.87
N PHE A 34 -5.54 15.39 4.75
CA PHE A 34 -4.27 14.67 4.61
C PHE A 34 -3.38 15.34 3.57
N THR A 35 -2.09 15.13 3.69
CA THR A 35 -1.11 15.55 2.69
C THR A 35 -0.82 14.38 1.75
N LEU A 36 -0.87 14.62 0.43
CA LEU A 36 -0.57 13.62 -0.60
C LEU A 36 0.85 13.79 -1.11
N LEU A 37 1.65 12.75 -0.97
CA LEU A 37 3.02 12.66 -1.46
C LEU A 37 3.16 11.52 -2.48
N LEU A 38 3.50 11.86 -3.70
CA LEU A 38 3.80 10.92 -4.77
C LEU A 38 5.31 10.71 -4.85
N VAL A 39 5.76 9.48 -5.02
CA VAL A 39 7.18 9.15 -5.15
C VAL A 39 7.43 8.49 -6.49
N ASP A 40 8.08 9.21 -7.39
CA ASP A 40 8.46 8.71 -8.71
C ASP A 40 9.71 7.84 -8.60
N ASN A 41 9.58 6.57 -8.90
CA ASN A 41 10.71 5.64 -8.90
C ASN A 41 11.41 5.55 -10.27
N GLY A 42 11.44 6.68 -10.99
CA GLY A 42 12.09 6.86 -12.28
C GLY A 42 11.23 6.45 -13.46
N SER A 43 10.00 6.98 -13.54
CA SER A 43 9.09 6.78 -14.66
C SER A 43 9.62 7.40 -15.94
N THR A 44 9.33 6.74 -17.06
CA THR A 44 9.70 7.17 -18.42
C THR A 44 8.48 7.41 -19.32
N ASP A 45 7.29 7.08 -18.84
CA ASP A 45 6.00 7.25 -19.52
C ASP A 45 5.34 8.61 -19.21
N GLY A 46 4.05 8.74 -19.51
CA GLY A 46 3.23 9.92 -19.26
C GLY A 46 2.77 10.13 -17.82
N SER A 47 3.23 9.34 -16.82
CA SER A 47 2.75 9.41 -15.43
C SER A 47 2.83 10.81 -14.84
N ARG A 48 3.91 11.57 -15.10
CA ARG A 48 4.04 12.95 -14.61
C ARG A 48 3.03 13.90 -15.25
N ALA A 49 2.71 13.70 -16.53
CA ALA A 49 1.70 14.51 -17.20
C ALA A 49 0.30 14.28 -16.60
N VAL A 50 -0.01 13.04 -16.17
CA VAL A 50 -1.23 12.72 -15.43
C VAL A 50 -1.32 13.49 -14.12
N ILE A 51 -0.21 13.62 -13.39
CA ILE A 51 -0.15 14.38 -12.14
C ILE A 51 -0.40 15.87 -12.37
N GLU A 52 0.22 16.45 -13.41
CA GLU A 52 0.02 17.86 -13.74
C GLU A 52 -1.42 18.14 -14.19
N GLU A 53 -2.04 17.21 -14.91
CA GLU A 53 -3.46 17.31 -15.25
C GLU A 53 -4.34 17.26 -14.00
N PHE A 54 -4.04 16.35 -13.06
CA PHE A 54 -4.75 16.27 -11.80
C PHE A 54 -4.63 17.57 -10.98
N ARG A 55 -3.43 18.15 -10.87
CA ARG A 55 -3.20 19.44 -10.19
C ARG A 55 -4.03 20.57 -10.78
N ARG A 56 -4.20 20.58 -12.11
CA ARG A 56 -5.05 21.60 -12.80
C ARG A 56 -6.53 21.42 -12.51
N ARG A 57 -7.00 20.15 -12.42
CA ARG A 57 -8.41 19.84 -12.14
C ARG A 57 -8.80 20.00 -10.68
N CYS A 58 -7.86 19.78 -9.76
CA CYS A 58 -8.07 19.75 -8.32
C CYS A 58 -7.05 20.65 -7.59
N PRO A 59 -7.06 21.99 -7.85
CA PRO A 59 -6.06 22.91 -7.30
C PRO A 59 -6.11 23.02 -5.78
N GLU A 60 -7.24 22.68 -5.15
CA GLU A 60 -7.41 22.64 -3.70
C GLU A 60 -6.65 21.46 -3.06
N ARG A 61 -6.31 20.43 -3.84
CA ARG A 61 -5.57 19.28 -3.36
C ARG A 61 -4.07 19.49 -3.57
N GLN A 62 -3.37 19.79 -2.48
CA GLN A 62 -1.91 19.87 -2.54
C GLN A 62 -1.30 18.49 -2.75
N VAL A 63 -0.53 18.37 -3.83
CA VAL A 63 0.19 17.13 -4.19
C VAL A 63 1.67 17.45 -4.32
N ALA A 64 2.48 16.87 -3.43
CA ALA A 64 3.92 16.89 -3.56
C ALA A 64 4.40 15.70 -4.40
N VAL A 65 5.46 15.91 -5.19
CA VAL A 65 6.13 14.85 -5.96
C VAL A 65 7.61 14.90 -5.64
N ILE A 66 8.19 13.76 -5.33
CA ILE A 66 9.63 13.58 -5.14
C ILE A 66 10.14 12.42 -5.98
N ASP A 67 11.43 12.37 -6.21
CA ASP A 67 12.10 11.30 -6.94
C ASP A 67 12.81 10.33 -6.00
N GLU A 68 12.77 9.03 -6.33
CA GLU A 68 13.61 8.01 -5.73
C GLU A 68 14.41 7.30 -6.83
N ALA A 69 15.72 7.47 -6.80
CA ALA A 69 16.63 6.93 -7.81
C ALA A 69 16.87 5.41 -7.67
N GLN A 70 16.81 4.90 -6.43
CA GLN A 70 16.95 3.47 -6.20
C GLN A 70 15.69 2.75 -6.64
N LYS A 71 15.80 1.92 -7.67
CA LYS A 71 14.66 1.12 -8.16
C LYS A 71 14.17 0.15 -7.09
N GLY A 72 12.85 0.13 -6.90
CA GLY A 72 12.18 -0.77 -5.97
C GLY A 72 11.07 -0.10 -5.17
N THR A 73 9.94 -0.78 -5.03
CA THR A 73 8.76 -0.26 -4.31
C THR A 73 9.07 0.02 -2.84
N GLY A 74 9.91 -0.81 -2.21
CA GLY A 74 10.38 -0.61 -0.84
C GLY A 74 11.19 0.68 -0.69
N ALA A 75 12.13 0.95 -1.62
CA ALA A 75 12.93 2.17 -1.61
C ALA A 75 12.08 3.42 -1.80
N ALA A 76 11.16 3.41 -2.78
CA ALA A 76 10.25 4.53 -3.02
C ALA A 76 9.33 4.79 -1.82
N SER A 77 8.78 3.73 -1.22
CA SER A 77 7.94 3.83 -0.03
C SER A 77 8.72 4.38 1.18
N ASP A 78 9.94 3.85 1.44
CA ASP A 78 10.77 4.32 2.55
C ASP A 78 11.13 5.80 2.40
N THR A 79 11.52 6.22 1.20
CA THR A 79 11.82 7.63 0.90
C THR A 79 10.61 8.53 1.16
N GLY A 80 9.43 8.12 0.68
CA GLY A 80 8.19 8.86 0.91
C GLY A 80 7.80 8.95 2.39
N PHE A 81 7.88 7.85 3.12
CA PHE A 81 7.56 7.80 4.55
C PHE A 81 8.54 8.66 5.38
N ARG A 82 9.83 8.52 5.15
CA ARG A 82 10.85 9.32 5.85
C ARG A 82 10.70 10.81 5.53
N ARG A 83 10.38 11.17 4.27
CA ARG A 83 10.11 12.55 3.88
C ARG A 83 8.87 13.10 4.59
N ALA A 84 7.76 12.37 4.61
CA ALA A 84 6.54 12.75 5.31
C ALA A 84 6.81 12.99 6.81
N ILE A 85 7.54 12.07 7.46
CA ILE A 85 7.88 12.16 8.88
C ILE A 85 8.80 13.35 9.14
N ALA A 86 9.79 13.61 8.30
CA ALA A 86 10.67 14.77 8.41
C ALA A 86 9.92 16.10 8.27
N GLU A 87 8.81 16.12 7.55
CA GLU A 87 7.90 17.27 7.42
C GLU A 87 6.79 17.30 8.50
N GLY A 88 6.88 16.46 9.53
CA GLY A 88 6.02 16.50 10.70
C GLY A 88 4.82 15.56 10.67
N ALA A 89 4.79 14.57 9.77
CA ALA A 89 3.76 13.53 9.83
C ALA A 89 3.81 12.78 11.16
N THR A 90 2.64 12.62 11.79
CA THR A 90 2.46 11.78 12.98
C THR A 90 2.03 10.36 12.63
N ALA A 91 1.48 10.18 11.43
CA ALA A 91 1.14 8.89 10.85
C ALA A 91 1.22 8.96 9.31
N VAL A 92 1.59 7.84 8.71
CA VAL A 92 1.71 7.73 7.25
C VAL A 92 0.96 6.50 6.78
N ALA A 93 0.15 6.67 5.72
CA ALA A 93 -0.51 5.59 5.00
C ALA A 93 0.12 5.41 3.62
N ARG A 94 0.04 4.20 3.06
CA ARG A 94 0.40 3.91 1.68
C ARG A 94 -0.77 3.31 0.92
N THR A 95 -0.94 3.78 -0.29
CA THR A 95 -1.67 3.08 -1.36
C THR A 95 -0.83 3.10 -2.63
N ASP A 96 -1.13 2.25 -3.61
CA ASP A 96 -0.34 2.18 -4.84
C ASP A 96 -1.04 2.91 -6.00
N ALA A 97 -0.28 3.28 -7.02
CA ALA A 97 -0.73 4.08 -8.15
C ALA A 97 -1.81 3.40 -9.01
N ASP A 98 -1.94 2.09 -8.93
CA ASP A 98 -2.94 1.27 -9.62
C ASP A 98 -4.13 0.86 -8.74
N CYS A 99 -4.21 1.42 -7.53
CA CYS A 99 -5.20 1.07 -6.52
C CYS A 99 -6.24 2.17 -6.33
N LEU A 100 -7.48 1.77 -5.94
CA LEU A 100 -8.57 2.71 -5.66
C LEU A 100 -9.03 2.55 -4.20
N PRO A 101 -8.60 3.42 -3.29
CA PRO A 101 -9.13 3.47 -1.92
C PRO A 101 -10.63 3.80 -1.90
N SER A 102 -11.40 3.16 -1.01
CA SER A 102 -12.80 3.51 -0.75
C SER A 102 -12.93 4.96 -0.26
N ALA A 103 -14.09 5.57 -0.47
CA ALA A 103 -14.29 6.99 -0.16
C ALA A 103 -14.05 7.34 1.32
N ASP A 104 -14.21 6.40 2.23
CA ASP A 104 -14.02 6.57 3.67
C ASP A 104 -12.68 6.02 4.20
N TRP A 105 -11.77 5.61 3.31
CA TRP A 105 -10.51 4.95 3.65
C TRP A 105 -9.62 5.79 4.58
N VAL A 106 -9.39 7.06 4.26
CA VAL A 106 -8.59 7.96 5.10
C VAL A 106 -9.25 8.16 6.47
N ALA A 107 -10.58 8.38 6.49
CA ALA A 107 -11.32 8.57 7.73
C ALA A 107 -11.21 7.37 8.66
N ARG A 108 -11.29 6.14 8.10
CA ARG A 108 -11.15 4.88 8.84
C ARG A 108 -9.76 4.71 9.42
N LEU A 109 -8.71 4.83 8.60
CA LEU A 109 -7.34 4.70 9.07
C LEU A 109 -7.02 5.71 10.19
N LYS A 110 -7.50 6.95 10.06
CA LYS A 110 -7.34 7.98 11.10
C LYS A 110 -8.10 7.62 12.37
N ALA A 111 -9.32 7.06 12.25
CA ALA A 111 -10.11 6.61 13.40
C ALA A 111 -9.42 5.47 14.15
N ASP A 112 -8.89 4.49 13.44
CA ASP A 112 -8.16 3.35 14.01
C ASP A 112 -6.92 3.79 14.78
N LEU A 113 -6.11 4.69 14.19
CA LEU A 113 -4.92 5.23 14.82
C LEU A 113 -5.28 6.08 16.06
N ARG A 114 -6.37 6.86 16.01
CA ARG A 114 -6.89 7.57 17.19
C ARG A 114 -7.41 6.61 18.26
N GLY A 115 -7.92 5.45 17.86
CA GLY A 115 -8.37 4.37 18.74
C GLY A 115 -7.26 3.60 19.43
N GLY A 116 -6.00 3.95 19.17
CA GLY A 116 -4.84 3.34 19.82
C GLY A 116 -4.08 2.32 18.95
N ALA A 117 -4.54 2.04 17.72
CA ALA A 117 -3.73 1.28 16.79
C ALA A 117 -2.49 2.10 16.39
N ARG A 118 -1.36 1.41 16.24
CA ARG A 118 -0.11 1.99 15.73
C ARG A 118 0.27 1.42 14.36
N PHE A 119 -0.33 0.29 14.01
CA PHE A 119 -0.19 -0.33 12.70
C PHE A 119 -1.55 -0.86 12.24
N VAL A 120 -2.00 -0.42 11.08
CA VAL A 120 -3.29 -0.78 10.48
C VAL A 120 -3.06 -1.34 9.10
N GLY A 121 -3.58 -2.53 8.82
CA GLY A 121 -3.76 -3.04 7.47
C GLY A 121 -5.24 -2.96 7.10
N GLY A 122 -5.56 -2.69 5.84
CA GLY A 122 -6.92 -2.71 5.34
C GLY A 122 -7.21 -3.93 4.46
N ARG A 123 -8.49 -4.08 4.08
CA ARG A 123 -8.95 -5.15 3.19
C ARG A 123 -8.67 -4.82 1.74
N LEU A 124 -8.28 -5.82 0.98
CA LEU A 124 -8.17 -5.73 -0.47
C LEU A 124 -9.40 -6.30 -1.17
N SER A 125 -9.70 -5.75 -2.34
CA SER A 125 -10.71 -6.28 -3.26
C SER A 125 -10.25 -6.08 -4.70
N PRO A 126 -10.63 -6.94 -5.65
CA PRO A 126 -10.27 -6.75 -7.06
C PRO A 126 -10.92 -5.50 -7.67
N ARG A 127 -10.15 -4.69 -8.41
CA ARG A 127 -10.71 -3.63 -9.28
C ARG A 127 -11.57 -4.26 -10.37
N ARG A 128 -12.70 -3.59 -10.67
CA ARG A 128 -13.67 -4.07 -11.66
C ARG A 128 -13.71 -3.22 -12.92
N ASP A 129 -13.09 -2.08 -12.92
CA ASP A 129 -13.06 -1.08 -14.00
C ASP A 129 -11.94 -1.32 -15.02
N GLU A 130 -11.06 -2.30 -14.78
CA GLU A 130 -10.01 -2.66 -15.72
C GLU A 130 -10.56 -3.46 -16.91
N ALA A 131 -10.09 -3.16 -18.12
CA ALA A 131 -10.52 -3.84 -19.36
C ALA A 131 -10.29 -5.36 -19.34
N VAL A 132 -9.32 -5.82 -18.56
CA VAL A 132 -9.00 -7.25 -18.38
C VAL A 132 -9.91 -7.96 -17.39
N TYR A 133 -10.76 -7.23 -16.63
CA TYR A 133 -11.66 -7.82 -15.64
C TYR A 133 -12.74 -8.68 -16.29
N ARG A 134 -13.03 -9.82 -15.67
CA ARG A 134 -14.17 -10.71 -15.97
C ARG A 134 -14.95 -10.95 -14.69
N TRP A 135 -16.24 -11.27 -14.80
CA TRP A 135 -17.12 -11.48 -13.64
C TRP A 135 -16.58 -12.50 -12.62
N TYR A 136 -15.92 -13.56 -13.10
CA TYR A 136 -15.31 -14.59 -12.25
C TYR A 136 -14.10 -14.07 -11.46
N ASP A 137 -13.43 -13.01 -11.91
CA ASP A 137 -12.31 -12.39 -11.18
C ASP A 137 -12.80 -11.79 -9.86
N GLY A 138 -14.01 -11.24 -9.85
CA GLY A 138 -14.64 -10.75 -8.62
C GLY A 138 -14.85 -11.87 -7.59
N VAL A 139 -15.27 -13.04 -8.03
CA VAL A 139 -15.53 -14.18 -7.13
C VAL A 139 -14.22 -14.84 -6.70
N LEU A 140 -13.41 -15.28 -7.68
CA LEU A 140 -12.17 -16.01 -7.40
C LEU A 140 -11.12 -15.13 -6.73
N GLY A 141 -10.94 -13.89 -7.20
CA GLY A 141 -10.00 -12.94 -6.61
C GLY A 141 -10.39 -12.58 -5.17
N THR A 142 -11.68 -12.31 -4.92
CA THR A 142 -12.15 -12.04 -3.56
C THR A 142 -11.97 -13.25 -2.65
N ALA A 143 -12.30 -14.46 -3.11
CA ALA A 143 -12.13 -15.67 -2.33
C ALA A 143 -10.65 -15.92 -1.99
N LEU A 144 -9.75 -15.72 -2.97
CA LEU A 144 -8.31 -15.84 -2.77
C LEU A 144 -7.79 -14.81 -1.77
N ILE A 145 -8.18 -13.53 -1.91
CA ILE A 145 -7.77 -12.47 -0.99
C ILE A 145 -8.23 -12.80 0.44
N ARG A 146 -9.48 -13.24 0.63
CA ARG A 146 -10.00 -13.63 1.95
C ARG A 146 -9.25 -14.81 2.56
N LEU A 147 -8.90 -15.80 1.74
CA LEU A 147 -8.07 -16.91 2.17
C LEU A 147 -6.68 -16.42 2.65
N MET A 148 -6.13 -15.44 1.95
CA MET A 148 -4.81 -14.87 2.25
C MET A 148 -4.82 -13.88 3.43
N GLU A 149 -5.98 -13.33 3.85
CA GLU A 149 -6.04 -12.36 4.98
C GLU A 149 -5.36 -12.87 6.25
N HIS A 150 -5.41 -14.16 6.52
CA HIS A 150 -4.82 -14.78 7.72
C HIS A 150 -3.61 -15.67 7.44
N ALA A 151 -3.27 -15.86 6.17
CA ALA A 151 -2.15 -16.71 5.75
C ALA A 151 -0.80 -16.28 6.35
N PRO A 152 -0.45 -14.97 6.42
CA PRO A 152 0.81 -14.54 7.03
C PRO A 152 0.98 -15.04 8.47
N GLY A 153 -0.07 -15.04 9.28
CA GLY A 153 -0.02 -15.54 10.67
C GLY A 153 0.19 -17.05 10.79
N VAL A 154 -0.02 -17.80 9.70
CA VAL A 154 0.22 -19.25 9.66
C VAL A 154 1.62 -19.56 9.12
N PHE A 155 2.02 -18.89 8.04
CA PHE A 155 3.23 -19.23 7.28
C PHE A 155 4.49 -18.48 7.75
N TYR A 156 4.33 -17.29 8.34
CA TYR A 156 5.45 -16.44 8.75
C TYR A 156 5.53 -16.32 10.27
N ARG A 157 5.81 -17.45 10.94
CA ARG A 157 6.08 -17.47 12.37
C ARG A 157 7.58 -17.34 12.62
N ARG A 158 7.97 -16.28 13.35
CA ARG A 158 9.36 -16.08 13.79
C ARG A 158 9.41 -15.95 15.32
N PRO A 159 10.51 -16.37 15.96
CA PRO A 159 10.72 -16.10 17.39
C PRO A 159 10.62 -14.60 17.69
N GLY A 160 10.05 -14.25 18.85
CA GLY A 160 9.91 -12.85 19.27
C GLY A 160 8.67 -12.12 18.76
N GLN A 161 7.85 -12.71 17.90
CA GLN A 161 6.57 -12.13 17.50
C GLN A 161 5.59 -12.06 18.67
N ARG A 162 5.02 -10.85 18.89
CA ARG A 162 4.08 -10.59 19.98
C ARG A 162 2.61 -10.84 19.59
N TYR A 163 2.32 -10.97 18.27
CA TYR A 163 1.00 -11.35 17.78
C TYR A 163 1.08 -12.14 16.47
N ARG A 164 -0.02 -12.79 16.10
CA ARG A 164 -0.14 -13.45 14.79
C ARG A 164 -0.36 -12.39 13.71
N MET A 165 0.47 -12.41 12.68
CA MET A 165 0.36 -11.53 11.55
C MET A 165 -0.97 -11.72 10.81
N PHE A 166 -1.42 -10.67 10.19
CA PHE A 166 -2.51 -10.62 9.22
C PHE A 166 -1.99 -10.05 7.90
N MET A 167 -2.77 -10.07 6.85
CA MET A 167 -2.39 -9.43 5.60
C MET A 167 -2.44 -7.91 5.78
N ALA A 168 -1.28 -7.27 5.67
CA ALA A 168 -1.13 -5.83 5.60
C ALA A 168 -0.33 -5.53 4.34
N ALA A 169 -1.03 -5.50 3.21
CA ALA A 169 -0.40 -5.25 1.92
C ALA A 169 0.07 -3.80 1.82
N GLY A 170 1.22 -3.60 1.18
CA GLY A 170 1.80 -2.27 0.98
C GLY A 170 0.82 -1.25 0.42
N CYS A 171 -0.05 -1.67 -0.49
CA CYS A 171 -1.06 -0.79 -1.09
C CYS A 171 -2.25 -0.45 -0.16
N ASN A 172 -2.30 -0.97 1.07
CA ASN A 172 -3.37 -0.69 2.02
C ASN A 172 -2.91 -0.85 3.47
N LEU A 173 -2.07 0.07 3.92
CA LEU A 173 -1.60 0.12 5.30
C LEU A 173 -1.43 1.55 5.80
N ALA A 174 -1.47 1.71 7.13
CA ALA A 174 -1.07 2.92 7.83
C ALA A 174 -0.24 2.58 9.07
N ILE A 175 0.69 3.45 9.42
CA ILE A 175 1.59 3.26 10.56
C ILE A 175 1.84 4.59 11.28
N ASP A 176 1.93 4.52 12.60
CA ASP A 176 2.43 5.59 13.46
C ASP A 176 3.87 5.95 13.09
N ALA A 177 4.17 7.24 12.96
CA ALA A 177 5.47 7.74 12.53
C ALA A 177 6.61 7.31 13.47
N ALA A 178 6.38 7.34 14.79
CA ALA A 178 7.40 6.93 15.76
C ALA A 178 7.66 5.43 15.68
N LEU A 179 6.60 4.61 15.47
CA LEU A 179 6.75 3.18 15.26
C LEU A 179 7.53 2.89 13.97
N TYR A 180 7.22 3.62 12.88
CA TYR A 180 7.93 3.45 11.61
C TYR A 180 9.44 3.64 11.76
N LEU A 181 9.84 4.71 12.44
CA LEU A 181 11.25 4.98 12.72
C LEU A 181 11.87 3.94 13.67
N GLN A 182 11.11 3.51 14.69
CA GLN A 182 11.56 2.52 15.67
C GLN A 182 11.88 1.16 15.02
N VAL A 183 11.13 0.77 13.99
CA VAL A 183 11.34 -0.51 13.27
C VAL A 183 12.25 -0.37 12.06
N ASP A 184 12.85 0.82 11.86
CA ASP A 184 13.68 1.13 10.68
C ASP A 184 12.98 0.83 9.35
N GLY A 185 11.71 1.21 9.26
CA GLY A 185 10.87 1.33 8.08
C GLY A 185 10.86 0.16 7.09
N PHE A 186 10.49 0.49 5.86
CA PHE A 186 10.54 -0.46 4.74
C PHE A 186 11.99 -0.84 4.41
N PRO A 187 12.26 -2.11 4.05
CA PRO A 187 13.54 -2.47 3.49
C PRO A 187 13.75 -1.75 2.15
N ARG A 188 14.94 -1.23 1.94
CA ARG A 188 15.34 -0.65 0.65
C ARG A 188 15.88 -1.74 -0.27
N SER A 189 15.03 -2.72 -0.52
CA SER A 189 15.34 -3.86 -1.37
C SER A 189 15.25 -3.51 -2.86
N SER A 190 15.87 -4.32 -3.71
CA SER A 190 15.80 -4.17 -5.16
C SER A 190 14.39 -4.50 -5.68
N ILE A 191 14.16 -4.21 -6.97
CA ILE A 191 12.88 -4.49 -7.65
C ILE A 191 12.49 -5.98 -7.61
N ASP A 192 13.49 -6.85 -7.47
CA ASP A 192 13.32 -8.30 -7.41
C ASP A 192 12.90 -8.81 -6.02
N ASP A 193 13.09 -7.99 -4.98
CA ASP A 193 12.67 -8.27 -3.61
C ASP A 193 11.25 -7.74 -3.39
N THR A 194 10.31 -8.64 -3.35
CA THR A 194 8.87 -8.31 -3.41
C THR A 194 8.15 -8.43 -2.07
N ASP A 195 8.85 -8.52 -0.97
CA ASP A 195 8.29 -8.74 0.37
C ASP A 195 8.48 -7.55 1.33
N GLU A 196 8.58 -6.32 0.80
CA GLU A 196 8.84 -5.13 1.61
C GLU A 196 7.74 -4.89 2.67
N ASP A 197 6.48 -5.16 2.34
CA ASP A 197 5.35 -5.04 3.26
C ASP A 197 5.34 -6.15 4.33
N LEU A 198 5.67 -7.37 3.92
CA LEU A 198 5.82 -8.49 4.84
C LEU A 198 6.98 -8.26 5.83
N GLU A 199 8.12 -7.78 5.35
CA GLU A 199 9.28 -7.48 6.20
C GLU A 199 9.00 -6.35 7.17
N LEU A 200 8.35 -5.27 6.73
CA LEU A 200 7.88 -4.21 7.61
C LEU A 200 6.98 -4.79 8.71
N HIS A 201 5.98 -5.60 8.33
CA HIS A 201 5.07 -6.20 9.29
C HIS A 201 5.78 -7.15 10.27
N LEU A 202 6.78 -7.93 9.82
CA LEU A 202 7.60 -8.77 10.70
C LEU A 202 8.36 -7.96 11.74
N LYS A 203 8.96 -6.82 11.34
CA LYS A 203 9.61 -5.89 12.28
C LYS A 203 8.60 -5.31 13.28
N VAL A 204 7.43 -4.88 12.80
CA VAL A 204 6.35 -4.34 13.63
C VAL A 204 5.88 -5.36 14.66
N CYS A 205 5.65 -6.63 14.28
CA CYS A 205 5.24 -7.71 15.19
C CYS A 205 6.19 -7.97 16.35
N GLN A 206 7.46 -7.61 16.21
CA GLN A 206 8.46 -7.80 17.28
C GLN A 206 8.43 -6.67 18.31
N VAL A 207 7.85 -5.52 17.94
CA VAL A 207 7.87 -4.30 18.76
C VAL A 207 6.55 -4.06 19.48
N ILE A 208 5.42 -4.13 18.79
CA ILE A 208 4.10 -3.83 19.37
C ILE A 208 3.27 -5.08 19.67
N GLY A 209 2.24 -4.91 20.52
CA GLY A 209 1.32 -5.98 20.88
C GLY A 209 0.11 -6.08 19.94
N ARG A 210 -0.74 -7.09 20.14
CA ARG A 210 -1.95 -7.32 19.33
C ARG A 210 -2.97 -6.18 19.44
N SER A 211 -3.04 -5.49 20.57
CA SER A 211 -3.95 -4.37 20.80
C SER A 211 -3.59 -3.12 20.00
N GLU A 212 -2.33 -3.02 19.54
CA GLU A 212 -1.83 -1.88 18.77
C GLU A 212 -1.77 -2.17 17.26
N ALA A 213 -2.08 -3.40 16.83
CA ALA A 213 -2.08 -3.82 15.42
C ALA A 213 -3.50 -4.27 15.01
N LEU A 214 -4.04 -3.67 13.95
CA LEU A 214 -5.42 -3.86 13.51
C LEU A 214 -5.49 -4.25 12.03
N LEU A 215 -6.36 -5.20 11.69
CA LEU A 215 -6.86 -5.39 10.34
C LEU A 215 -8.27 -4.79 10.27
N ASP A 216 -8.39 -3.58 9.70
CA ASP A 216 -9.70 -2.99 9.42
C ASP A 216 -10.26 -3.56 8.12
N LYS A 217 -11.33 -4.34 8.25
CA LYS A 217 -11.99 -5.00 7.12
C LYS A 217 -12.88 -4.06 6.30
N ASP A 218 -13.10 -2.88 6.80
CA ASP A 218 -13.93 -1.86 6.15
C ASP A 218 -13.07 -0.75 5.50
N ALA A 219 -11.78 -0.63 5.86
CA ALA A 219 -10.81 0.18 5.11
C ALA A 219 -10.42 -0.56 3.82
N VAL A 220 -11.24 -0.41 2.78
CA VAL A 220 -11.13 -1.19 1.54
C VAL A 220 -10.31 -0.45 0.49
N VAL A 221 -9.39 -1.16 -0.15
CA VAL A 221 -8.69 -0.73 -1.35
C VAL A 221 -8.95 -1.72 -2.49
N LEU A 222 -9.40 -1.20 -3.64
CA LEU A 222 -9.56 -1.99 -4.85
C LEU A 222 -8.20 -2.03 -5.57
N MET A 223 -7.60 -3.20 -5.62
CA MET A 223 -6.29 -3.42 -6.23
C MET A 223 -6.38 -3.90 -7.68
N SER A 224 -5.41 -3.52 -8.50
CA SER A 224 -5.29 -4.00 -9.89
C SER A 224 -5.22 -5.53 -9.94
N ILE A 225 -5.89 -6.11 -10.93
CA ILE A 225 -5.86 -7.55 -11.20
C ILE A 225 -4.82 -7.95 -12.25
N ARG A 226 -4.03 -7.01 -12.79
CA ARG A 226 -3.03 -7.26 -13.85
C ARG A 226 -2.11 -8.43 -13.51
N LYS A 227 -1.54 -8.42 -12.32
CA LYS A 227 -0.66 -9.49 -11.83
C LYS A 227 -1.37 -10.83 -11.72
N GLY A 228 -2.63 -10.80 -11.24
CA GLY A 228 -3.48 -11.98 -11.18
C GLY A 228 -3.76 -12.58 -12.55
N LYS A 229 -3.94 -11.73 -13.55
CA LYS A 229 -4.15 -12.18 -14.94
C LYS A 229 -2.90 -12.72 -15.57
N ALA A 230 -1.74 -12.14 -15.32
CA ALA A 230 -0.46 -12.61 -15.87
C ALA A 230 -0.04 -13.96 -15.31
N LEU A 231 -0.20 -14.17 -13.99
CA LEU A 231 0.22 -15.41 -13.31
C LEU A 231 -0.88 -16.47 -13.23
N GLY A 232 -2.15 -16.07 -13.39
CA GLY A 232 -3.31 -16.89 -13.04
C GLY A 232 -3.48 -17.07 -11.54
N TYR A 233 -4.70 -17.37 -11.07
CA TYR A 233 -5.01 -17.47 -9.64
C TYR A 233 -4.21 -18.59 -8.93
N LEU A 234 -4.01 -19.72 -9.61
CA LEU A 234 -3.14 -20.79 -9.09
C LEU A 234 -1.67 -20.34 -9.07
N GLY A 235 -1.24 -19.62 -10.10
CA GLY A 235 0.10 -19.06 -10.18
C GLY A 235 0.40 -18.09 -9.05
N ILE A 236 -0.57 -17.24 -8.63
CA ILE A 236 -0.42 -16.37 -7.45
C ILE A 236 -0.18 -17.21 -6.20
N LEU A 237 -0.98 -18.25 -5.96
CA LEU A 237 -0.80 -19.13 -4.80
C LEU A 237 0.55 -19.82 -4.81
N LEU A 238 0.96 -20.34 -5.96
CA LEU A 238 2.27 -20.97 -6.13
C LEU A 238 3.41 -19.97 -6.00
N TRP A 239 3.23 -18.73 -6.46
CA TRP A 239 4.18 -17.67 -6.36
C TRP A 239 4.37 -17.24 -4.89
N TYR A 240 3.29 -17.04 -4.10
CA TYR A 240 3.41 -16.85 -2.66
C TYR A 240 4.03 -18.04 -1.92
N TRP A 241 3.76 -19.26 -2.39
CA TRP A 241 4.35 -20.48 -1.80
C TRP A 241 5.76 -20.79 -2.32
N GLY A 242 6.03 -20.47 -3.58
CA GLY A 242 7.28 -20.75 -4.29
C GLY A 242 8.38 -19.71 -4.07
N ARG A 243 8.07 -18.52 -3.57
CA ARG A 243 9.04 -17.46 -3.25
C ARG A 243 10.19 -17.92 -2.36
N LYS A 244 9.97 -18.91 -1.52
CA LYS A 244 11.06 -19.62 -0.83
C LYS A 244 12.02 -20.37 -1.75
N ARG A 245 11.76 -20.44 -3.08
CA ARG A 245 12.46 -21.30 -4.06
C ARG A 245 13.01 -20.55 -5.29
N GLY A 246 13.06 -19.23 -5.29
CA GLY A 246 13.77 -18.45 -6.32
C GLY A 246 13.13 -18.48 -7.73
N LEU A 247 11.81 -18.41 -7.83
CA LEU A 247 11.14 -18.19 -9.13
C LEU A 247 11.25 -16.72 -9.55
N GLU A 248 11.53 -16.48 -10.84
CA GLU A 248 11.68 -15.14 -11.43
C GLU A 248 10.46 -14.25 -11.20
N VAL A 249 10.72 -12.97 -10.96
CA VAL A 249 9.70 -11.94 -10.82
C VAL A 249 9.14 -11.60 -12.21
N VAL A 250 7.84 -11.78 -12.40
CA VAL A 250 7.16 -11.37 -13.64
C VAL A 250 6.81 -9.89 -13.51
N ASP A 251 7.46 -9.04 -14.32
CA ASP A 251 7.07 -7.64 -14.49
C ASP A 251 5.77 -7.58 -15.33
N VAL A 252 4.70 -7.05 -14.77
CA VAL A 252 3.34 -7.00 -15.35
C VAL A 252 2.83 -5.57 -15.46
N ARG A 253 3.68 -4.65 -15.84
CA ARG A 253 3.33 -3.24 -16.10
C ARG A 253 2.60 -3.04 -17.41
#